data_48099df1f2f4e67ad79d42f8179b49ba
#
_entry.id   48099df1f2f4e67ad79d42f8179b49ba
#
_cell.length_a   1.000
_cell.length_b   1.000
_cell.length_c   1.000
_cell.angle_alpha   90.00
_cell.angle_beta   90.00
_cell.angle_gamma   90.00
#
_symmetry.space_group_name_H-M   'P 1'
#
loop_
_entity.id
_entity.type
_entity.pdbx_description
1 polymer ?
#
loop_
_entity_poly.entity_id
_entity_poly.type
_entity_poly.pdbx_seq_one_letter_code
_entity_poly.pdbx_strand_id
1 'polypeptide(L)'
;SKQISDRVDGMLVLPPVTVGYSGHYDSFPFSLTLSYDTTTQVIYDLIESVIRNGITHIFLMNGHDGNIAPIEIASRKIKEKYPEVQIAALTQWWVAAGNLLPKDTFEVWNGLGHAGEGETSIAYYLFPEWCEPELATCVIPSLPDEIDIKWDFSELTDTAQTGDATKASAEKGKK
;
A
#
# COMPACT_ATOMS: atom_id res chain seq x y z
N SER A 1 -7.93 2.56 9.53
CA SER A 1 -7.54 2.03 10.86
C SER A 1 -8.45 2.53 11.99
N LYS A 2 -8.71 3.85 12.10
CA LYS A 2 -9.56 4.39 13.18
C LYS A 2 -10.95 3.75 13.25
N GLN A 3 -11.67 3.62 12.12
CA GLN A 3 -12.99 2.98 12.08
C GLN A 3 -12.96 1.50 12.49
N ILE A 4 -11.83 0.82 12.32
CA ILE A 4 -11.66 -0.58 12.78
C ILE A 4 -11.47 -0.59 14.29
N SER A 5 -10.61 0.29 14.84
CA SER A 5 -10.38 0.36 16.28
C SER A 5 -11.64 0.75 17.07
N ASP A 6 -12.53 1.55 16.48
CA ASP A 6 -13.81 1.89 17.08
C ASP A 6 -14.79 0.70 17.18
N ARG A 7 -14.48 -0.44 16.50
CA ARG A 7 -15.30 -1.65 16.46
C ARG A 7 -14.65 -2.87 17.12
N VAL A 8 -13.40 -2.76 17.54
CA VAL A 8 -12.63 -3.86 18.13
C VAL A 8 -12.11 -3.41 19.49
N ASP A 9 -12.64 -4.00 20.55
CA ASP A 9 -12.22 -3.69 21.91
C ASP A 9 -10.76 -4.02 22.14
N GLY A 10 -10.06 -3.13 22.86
CA GLY A 10 -8.65 -3.32 23.21
C GLY A 10 -7.65 -3.06 22.09
N MET A 11 -8.09 -2.57 20.92
CA MET A 11 -7.19 -2.20 19.84
C MET A 11 -6.63 -0.80 20.03
N LEU A 12 -5.30 -0.69 19.99
CA LEU A 12 -4.57 0.58 19.94
C LEU A 12 -4.10 0.82 18.50
N VAL A 13 -4.29 2.06 18.03
CA VAL A 13 -3.80 2.48 16.70
C VAL A 13 -2.67 3.47 16.89
N LEU A 14 -1.48 3.12 16.40
CA LEU A 14 -0.33 4.02 16.40
C LEU A 14 -0.45 5.07 15.27
N PRO A 15 0.23 6.21 15.41
CA PRO A 15 0.40 7.15 14.31
C PRO A 15 1.00 6.45 13.08
N PRO A 16 0.56 6.79 11.86
CA PRO A 16 1.12 6.18 10.65
C PRO A 16 2.57 6.61 10.43
N VAL A 17 3.39 5.70 9.90
CA VAL A 17 4.67 6.02 9.28
C VAL A 17 4.36 6.54 7.88
N THR A 18 4.61 7.83 7.64
CA THR A 18 4.14 8.52 6.43
C THR A 18 5.10 8.42 5.24
N VAL A 19 6.34 8.00 5.46
CA VAL A 19 7.35 7.81 4.42
C VAL A 19 7.91 6.41 4.52
N GLY A 20 7.97 5.72 3.38
CA GLY A 20 8.49 4.36 3.27
C GLY A 20 9.44 4.22 2.08
N TYR A 21 9.55 3.02 1.53
CA TYR A 21 10.35 2.77 0.33
C TYR A 21 9.53 3.07 -0.92
N SER A 22 10.01 4.00 -1.73
CA SER A 22 9.45 4.39 -3.03
C SER A 22 10.55 4.63 -4.08
N GLY A 23 11.73 4.01 -3.92
CA GLY A 23 12.89 4.26 -4.78
C GLY A 23 12.67 3.94 -6.25
N HIS A 24 11.72 3.08 -6.56
CA HIS A 24 11.31 2.81 -7.95
C HIS A 24 10.55 3.96 -8.62
N TYR A 25 10.23 5.03 -7.87
CA TYR A 25 9.63 6.27 -8.39
C TYR A 25 10.62 7.44 -8.41
N ASP A 26 11.91 7.25 -8.11
CA ASP A 26 12.89 8.34 -7.96
C ASP A 26 13.08 9.18 -9.24
N SER A 27 12.75 8.62 -10.41
CA SER A 27 12.73 9.33 -11.69
C SER A 27 11.61 10.39 -11.81
N PHE A 28 10.61 10.35 -10.92
CA PHE A 28 9.51 11.31 -10.92
C PHE A 28 9.69 12.38 -9.83
N PRO A 29 9.32 13.66 -10.10
CA PRO A 29 9.48 14.75 -9.17
C PRO A 29 8.77 14.51 -7.83
N PHE A 30 9.38 14.98 -6.74
CA PHE A 30 8.85 14.91 -5.37
C PHE A 30 8.62 13.48 -4.82
N SER A 31 9.21 12.46 -5.41
CA SER A 31 9.22 11.12 -4.81
C SER A 31 10.06 11.13 -3.53
N LEU A 32 9.41 10.99 -2.37
CA LEU A 32 10.09 10.86 -1.09
C LEU A 32 10.26 9.38 -0.76
N THR A 33 11.50 8.94 -0.61
CA THR A 33 11.81 7.54 -0.31
C THR A 33 12.81 7.40 0.83
N LEU A 34 12.63 6.34 1.62
CA LEU A 34 13.68 5.78 2.46
C LEU A 34 14.33 4.61 1.72
N SER A 35 15.56 4.23 2.08
CA SER A 35 16.13 2.98 1.59
C SER A 35 15.38 1.77 2.14
N TYR A 36 15.53 0.59 1.52
CA TYR A 36 14.99 -0.67 2.05
C TYR A 36 15.47 -0.94 3.48
N ASP A 37 16.77 -0.74 3.74
CA ASP A 37 17.34 -0.98 5.07
C ASP A 37 16.77 -0.02 6.11
N THR A 38 16.67 1.27 5.78
CA THR A 38 16.09 2.26 6.70
C THR A 38 14.62 1.98 6.96
N THR A 39 13.83 1.67 5.93
CA THR A 39 12.41 1.33 6.08
C THR A 39 12.23 0.10 6.96
N THR A 40 13.03 -0.95 6.70
CA THR A 40 13.04 -2.19 7.52
C THR A 40 13.37 -1.87 8.98
N GLN A 41 14.39 -1.04 9.21
CA GLN A 41 14.82 -0.69 10.57
C GLN A 41 13.78 0.14 11.31
N VAL A 42 13.14 1.12 10.65
CA VAL A 42 12.06 1.92 11.24
C VAL A 42 10.89 1.02 11.67
N ILE A 43 10.46 0.10 10.80
CA ILE A 43 9.39 -0.84 11.12
C ILE A 43 9.79 -1.73 12.30
N TYR A 44 11.00 -2.28 12.27
CA TYR A 44 11.54 -3.13 13.33
C TYR A 44 11.55 -2.41 14.68
N ASP A 45 12.12 -1.19 14.74
CA ASP A 45 12.28 -0.43 15.98
C ASP A 45 10.92 -0.04 16.60
N LEU A 46 9.94 0.30 15.75
CA LEU A 46 8.59 0.61 16.21
C LEU A 46 7.91 -0.63 16.79
N ILE A 47 7.97 -1.77 16.12
CA ILE A 47 7.41 -3.04 16.62
C ILE A 47 8.09 -3.43 17.94
N GLU A 48 9.41 -3.37 17.99
CA GLU A 48 10.16 -3.71 19.20
C GLU A 48 9.81 -2.79 20.37
N SER A 49 9.60 -1.51 20.10
CA SER A 49 9.16 -0.55 21.11
C SER A 49 7.78 -0.89 21.69
N VAL A 50 6.87 -1.35 20.85
CA VAL A 50 5.54 -1.83 21.26
C VAL A 50 5.65 -3.08 22.13
N ILE A 51 6.51 -4.03 21.75
CA ILE A 51 6.75 -5.27 22.50
C ILE A 51 7.33 -4.96 23.90
N ARG A 52 8.29 -4.03 23.99
CA ARG A 52 8.85 -3.58 25.28
C ARG A 52 7.82 -3.01 26.25
N ASN A 53 6.69 -2.53 25.71
CA ASN A 53 5.55 -2.07 26.51
C ASN A 53 4.50 -3.18 26.79
N GLY A 54 4.84 -4.45 26.56
CA GLY A 54 4.02 -5.61 26.90
C GLY A 54 2.94 -5.97 25.88
N ILE A 55 2.95 -5.37 24.72
CA ILE A 55 2.00 -5.70 23.64
C ILE A 55 2.57 -6.86 22.82
N THR A 56 1.84 -7.96 22.76
CA THR A 56 2.27 -9.20 22.09
C THR A 56 1.44 -9.56 20.84
N HIS A 57 0.38 -8.82 20.56
CA HIS A 57 -0.46 -9.00 19.38
C HIS A 57 -0.35 -7.77 18.50
N ILE A 58 0.24 -7.90 17.33
CA ILE A 58 0.58 -6.78 16.46
C ILE A 58 0.00 -7.01 15.08
N PHE A 59 -0.71 -6.01 14.57
CA PHE A 59 -1.23 -6.00 13.22
C PHE A 59 -0.64 -4.84 12.44
N LEU A 60 0.04 -5.16 11.33
CA LEU A 60 0.61 -4.18 10.41
C LEU A 60 -0.33 -3.98 9.22
N MET A 61 -0.74 -2.75 8.99
CA MET A 61 -1.52 -2.39 7.82
C MET A 61 -0.64 -1.58 6.87
N ASN A 62 -0.31 -2.18 5.74
CA ASN A 62 0.52 -1.53 4.73
C ASN A 62 -0.31 -0.57 3.87
N GLY A 63 0.23 0.59 3.54
CA GLY A 63 -0.38 1.57 2.65
C GLY A 63 0.30 1.69 1.28
N HIS A 64 1.41 0.95 1.04
CA HIS A 64 2.21 1.12 -0.18
C HIS A 64 2.95 -0.17 -0.56
N ASP A 65 2.88 -0.53 -1.83
CA ASP A 65 3.45 -1.79 -2.36
C ASP A 65 4.95 -1.93 -2.09
N GLY A 66 5.72 -0.85 -2.25
CA GLY A 66 7.16 -0.83 -1.99
C GLY A 66 7.57 -1.24 -0.56
N ASN A 67 6.66 -1.19 0.40
CA ASN A 67 6.93 -1.59 1.78
C ASN A 67 6.73 -3.09 2.06
N ILE A 68 6.28 -3.89 1.10
CA ILE A 68 6.01 -5.32 1.31
C ILE A 68 7.27 -6.03 1.79
N ALA A 69 8.38 -5.89 1.08
CA ALA A 69 9.64 -6.53 1.47
C ALA A 69 10.20 -6.02 2.81
N PRO A 70 10.27 -4.72 3.11
CA PRO A 70 10.65 -4.22 4.43
C PRO A 70 9.79 -4.77 5.58
N ILE A 71 8.47 -4.82 5.39
CA ILE A 71 7.54 -5.38 6.39
C ILE A 71 7.83 -6.86 6.64
N GLU A 72 7.99 -7.65 5.58
CA GLU A 72 8.29 -9.08 5.70
C GLU A 72 9.59 -9.30 6.46
N ILE A 73 10.68 -8.60 6.08
CA ILE A 73 11.98 -8.75 6.73
C ILE A 73 11.91 -8.33 8.20
N ALA A 74 11.33 -7.18 8.52
CA ALA A 74 11.19 -6.71 9.89
C ALA A 74 10.37 -7.68 10.74
N SER A 75 9.24 -8.16 10.22
CA SER A 75 8.35 -9.10 10.90
C SER A 75 9.04 -10.44 11.19
N ARG A 76 9.83 -10.97 10.25
CA ARG A 76 10.63 -12.19 10.46
C ARG A 76 11.66 -12.01 11.56
N LYS A 77 12.45 -10.94 11.51
CA LYS A 77 13.45 -10.62 12.56
C LYS A 77 12.80 -10.50 13.94
N ILE A 78 11.64 -9.86 14.03
CA ILE A 78 10.88 -9.77 15.29
C ILE A 78 10.44 -11.16 15.76
N LYS A 79 9.87 -11.97 14.88
CA LYS A 79 9.41 -13.32 15.24
C LYS A 79 10.53 -14.24 15.69
N GLU A 80 11.72 -14.12 15.11
CA GLU A 80 12.91 -14.85 15.52
C GLU A 80 13.38 -14.45 16.92
N LYS A 81 13.36 -13.14 17.24
CA LYS A 81 13.80 -12.61 18.53
C LYS A 81 12.77 -12.77 19.63
N TYR A 82 11.48 -12.68 19.31
CA TYR A 82 10.33 -12.74 20.21
C TYR A 82 9.33 -13.80 19.75
N PRO A 83 9.61 -15.10 19.98
CA PRO A 83 8.79 -16.20 19.47
C PRO A 83 7.33 -16.18 19.96
N GLU A 84 7.09 -15.59 21.14
CA GLU A 84 5.77 -15.47 21.77
C GLU A 84 4.88 -14.41 21.12
N VAL A 85 5.47 -13.46 20.39
CA VAL A 85 4.72 -12.36 19.75
C VAL A 85 3.94 -12.90 18.55
N GLN A 86 2.66 -12.56 18.50
CA GLN A 86 1.82 -12.77 17.35
C GLN A 86 1.85 -11.52 16.46
N ILE A 87 2.34 -11.69 15.24
CA ILE A 87 2.44 -10.60 14.27
C ILE A 87 1.75 -11.02 12.98
N ALA A 88 0.87 -10.17 12.50
CA ALA A 88 0.18 -10.32 11.23
C ALA A 88 0.32 -9.04 10.41
N ALA A 89 0.40 -9.17 9.10
CA ALA A 89 0.50 -8.03 8.20
C ALA A 89 -0.52 -8.15 7.06
N LEU A 90 -1.30 -7.12 6.84
CA LEU A 90 -2.09 -6.95 5.63
C LEU A 90 -1.27 -6.10 4.66
N THR A 91 -0.44 -6.78 3.89
CA THR A 91 0.56 -6.13 3.03
C THR A 91 -0.01 -5.60 1.72
N GLN A 92 -1.11 -6.18 1.24
CA GLN A 92 -1.79 -5.84 -0.01
C GLN A 92 -3.30 -5.71 0.23
N TRP A 93 -3.72 -4.73 1.04
CA TRP A 93 -5.15 -4.53 1.35
C TRP A 93 -5.98 -4.23 0.10
N TRP A 94 -5.39 -3.59 -0.91
CA TRP A 94 -6.05 -3.28 -2.18
C TRP A 94 -6.44 -4.55 -2.95
N VAL A 95 -5.60 -5.58 -2.96
CA VAL A 95 -5.96 -6.89 -3.54
C VAL A 95 -7.07 -7.55 -2.73
N ALA A 96 -6.96 -7.54 -1.40
CA ALA A 96 -7.97 -8.11 -0.52
C ALA A 96 -9.32 -7.39 -0.67
N ALA A 97 -9.32 -6.06 -0.73
CA ALA A 97 -10.53 -5.26 -0.94
C ALA A 97 -11.16 -5.55 -2.29
N GLY A 98 -10.38 -5.57 -3.38
CA GLY A 98 -10.86 -5.89 -4.71
C GLY A 98 -11.52 -7.28 -4.79
N ASN A 99 -11.01 -8.25 -4.04
CA ASN A 99 -11.59 -9.59 -3.97
C ASN A 99 -12.92 -9.67 -3.18
N LEU A 100 -13.19 -8.69 -2.31
CA LEU A 100 -14.44 -8.61 -1.55
C LEU A 100 -15.55 -7.87 -2.31
N LEU A 101 -15.19 -7.08 -3.32
CA LEU A 101 -16.14 -6.34 -4.12
C LEU A 101 -16.77 -7.22 -5.21
N PRO A 102 -17.97 -6.85 -5.73
CA PRO A 102 -18.52 -7.48 -6.92
C PRO A 102 -17.51 -7.47 -8.08
N LYS A 103 -17.44 -8.58 -8.83
CA LYS A 103 -16.45 -8.77 -9.91
C LYS A 103 -16.54 -7.75 -11.04
N ASP A 104 -17.68 -7.12 -11.19
CA ASP A 104 -17.97 -6.07 -12.17
C ASP A 104 -17.76 -4.64 -11.64
N THR A 105 -17.19 -4.51 -10.45
CA THR A 105 -16.92 -3.18 -9.86
C THR A 105 -15.87 -2.43 -10.67
N PHE A 106 -14.80 -3.10 -11.06
CA PHE A 106 -13.69 -2.52 -11.83
C PHE A 106 -13.62 -3.13 -13.23
N GLU A 107 -13.18 -2.33 -14.20
CA GLU A 107 -13.12 -2.72 -15.61
C GLU A 107 -11.73 -3.27 -15.99
N VAL A 108 -10.67 -2.75 -15.37
CA VAL A 108 -9.29 -3.09 -15.71
C VAL A 108 -8.54 -3.59 -14.49
N TRP A 109 -7.84 -4.72 -14.60
CA TRP A 109 -6.99 -5.32 -13.57
C TRP A 109 -7.63 -5.42 -12.16
N ASN A 110 -8.93 -5.59 -12.08
CA ASN A 110 -9.67 -5.55 -10.81
C ASN A 110 -9.40 -4.27 -10.00
N GLY A 111 -9.22 -3.14 -10.69
CA GLY A 111 -8.95 -1.82 -10.10
C GLY A 111 -7.49 -1.59 -9.71
N LEU A 112 -6.60 -2.54 -9.97
CA LEU A 112 -5.19 -2.44 -9.60
C LEU A 112 -4.41 -1.48 -10.52
N GLY A 113 -3.18 -1.21 -10.13
CA GLY A 113 -2.27 -0.26 -10.77
C GLY A 113 -1.98 0.94 -9.87
N HIS A 114 -0.85 1.61 -10.11
CA HIS A 114 -0.50 2.83 -9.39
C HIS A 114 -1.34 4.00 -9.90
N ALA A 115 -2.07 4.65 -9.02
CA ALA A 115 -3.11 5.61 -9.39
C ALA A 115 -4.07 5.06 -10.47
N GLY A 116 -4.30 3.75 -10.47
CA GLY A 116 -5.21 3.06 -11.36
C GLY A 116 -6.68 3.29 -11.01
N GLU A 117 -7.57 2.53 -11.61
CA GLU A 117 -9.02 2.70 -11.45
C GLU A 117 -9.48 2.71 -9.98
N GLY A 118 -8.96 1.76 -9.17
CA GLY A 118 -9.38 1.63 -7.77
C GLY A 118 -8.85 2.75 -6.88
N GLU A 119 -7.55 3.03 -6.92
CA GLU A 119 -6.93 4.08 -6.09
C GLU A 119 -7.49 5.47 -6.46
N THR A 120 -7.61 5.77 -7.76
CA THR A 120 -8.19 7.02 -8.24
C THR A 120 -9.66 7.15 -7.86
N SER A 121 -10.43 6.04 -7.88
CA SER A 121 -11.82 6.05 -7.41
C SER A 121 -11.92 6.39 -5.92
N ILE A 122 -11.04 5.84 -5.10
CA ILE A 122 -10.98 6.17 -3.66
C ILE A 122 -10.61 7.65 -3.47
N ALA A 123 -9.65 8.17 -4.24
CA ALA A 123 -9.27 9.58 -4.19
C ALA A 123 -10.44 10.50 -4.58
N TYR A 124 -11.17 10.19 -5.64
CA TYR A 124 -12.36 10.94 -6.04
C TYR A 124 -13.47 10.95 -4.99
N TYR A 125 -13.59 9.88 -4.20
CA TYR A 125 -14.58 9.82 -3.13
C TYR A 125 -14.13 10.55 -1.86
N LEU A 126 -12.85 10.40 -1.45
CA LEU A 126 -12.36 10.92 -0.17
C LEU A 126 -11.79 12.34 -0.27
N PHE A 127 -11.20 12.71 -1.41
CA PHE A 127 -10.42 13.93 -1.59
C PHE A 127 -10.64 14.54 -2.97
N PRO A 128 -11.91 14.75 -3.41
CA PRO A 128 -12.21 15.22 -4.77
C PRO A 128 -11.54 16.56 -5.10
N GLU A 129 -11.31 17.40 -4.10
CA GLU A 129 -10.67 18.71 -4.24
C GLU A 129 -9.17 18.65 -4.56
N TRP A 130 -8.57 17.46 -4.47
CA TRP A 130 -7.14 17.24 -4.79
C TRP A 130 -6.96 16.48 -6.10
N CYS A 131 -8.04 16.22 -6.80
CA CYS A 131 -8.03 15.41 -8.00
C CYS A 131 -8.29 16.27 -9.24
N GLU A 132 -7.58 15.96 -10.33
CA GLU A 132 -7.74 16.58 -11.65
C GLU A 132 -8.16 15.48 -12.65
N PRO A 133 -9.48 15.18 -12.76
CA PRO A 133 -9.98 14.07 -13.56
C PRO A 133 -9.59 14.12 -15.03
N GLU A 134 -9.39 15.32 -15.57
CA GLU A 134 -8.98 15.55 -16.95
C GLU A 134 -7.55 15.09 -17.26
N LEU A 135 -6.73 14.86 -16.22
CA LEU A 135 -5.38 14.32 -16.35
C LEU A 135 -5.33 12.79 -16.24
N ALA A 136 -6.47 12.13 -16.00
CA ALA A 136 -6.54 10.68 -15.91
C ALA A 136 -6.10 10.01 -17.22
N THR A 137 -5.23 9.01 -17.12
CA THR A 137 -4.71 8.27 -18.28
C THR A 137 -4.95 6.76 -18.14
N CYS A 138 -4.71 6.03 -19.21
CA CYS A 138 -4.73 4.57 -19.25
C CYS A 138 -3.34 4.10 -19.70
N VAL A 139 -2.60 3.46 -18.82
CA VAL A 139 -1.28 2.90 -19.11
C VAL A 139 -1.24 1.45 -18.62
N ILE A 140 -1.17 0.51 -19.55
CA ILE A 140 -1.14 -0.93 -19.27
C ILE A 140 0.22 -1.49 -19.69
N PRO A 141 1.21 -1.55 -18.79
CA PRO A 141 2.51 -2.15 -19.08
C PRO A 141 2.36 -3.62 -19.48
N SER A 142 3.13 -4.07 -20.46
CA SER A 142 3.21 -5.46 -20.84
C SER A 142 4.48 -6.07 -20.21
N LEU A 143 4.29 -6.86 -19.16
CA LEU A 143 5.35 -7.58 -18.47
C LEU A 143 5.06 -9.08 -18.52
N PRO A 144 6.08 -9.94 -18.59
CA PRO A 144 5.87 -11.38 -18.47
C PRO A 144 5.46 -11.75 -17.04
N ASP A 145 4.49 -12.64 -16.92
CA ASP A 145 3.94 -13.04 -15.62
C ASP A 145 4.91 -13.94 -14.81
N GLU A 146 5.79 -14.67 -15.50
CA GLU A 146 6.65 -15.69 -14.89
C GLU A 146 8.03 -15.16 -14.48
N ILE A 147 8.36 -13.90 -14.82
CA ILE A 147 9.67 -13.31 -14.57
C ILE A 147 9.52 -12.05 -13.76
N ASP A 148 10.12 -12.03 -12.57
CA ASP A 148 10.18 -10.85 -11.72
C ASP A 148 11.28 -9.89 -12.26
N ILE A 149 10.89 -8.96 -13.11
CA ILE A 149 11.78 -7.92 -13.65
C ILE A 149 11.81 -6.75 -12.68
N LYS A 150 13.02 -6.32 -12.31
CA LYS A 150 13.22 -5.09 -11.55
C LYS A 150 13.30 -3.92 -12.51
N TRP A 151 12.47 -2.94 -12.30
CA TRP A 151 12.30 -1.77 -13.17
C TRP A 151 12.29 -0.47 -12.35
N ASP A 152 12.71 0.61 -12.96
CA ASP A 152 12.31 1.96 -12.56
C ASP A 152 10.93 2.26 -13.16
N PHE A 153 10.10 2.99 -12.43
CA PHE A 153 8.72 3.20 -12.85
C PHE A 153 8.60 3.98 -14.17
N SER A 154 9.61 4.81 -14.50
CA SER A 154 9.71 5.48 -15.80
C SER A 154 9.90 4.54 -17.00
N GLU A 155 10.30 3.28 -16.76
CA GLU A 155 10.36 2.26 -17.82
C GLU A 155 8.98 1.70 -18.17
N LEU A 156 8.00 1.92 -17.30
CA LEU A 156 6.62 1.44 -17.44
C LEU A 156 5.66 2.53 -17.93
N THR A 157 5.92 3.78 -17.59
CA THR A 157 4.99 4.89 -17.80
C THR A 157 5.70 6.24 -17.81
N ASP A 158 5.24 7.16 -18.64
CA ASP A 158 5.70 8.55 -18.68
C ASP A 158 4.95 9.46 -17.69
N THR A 159 3.81 8.98 -17.15
CA THR A 159 2.89 9.77 -16.32
C THR A 159 2.92 9.39 -14.84
N ALA A 160 3.81 8.50 -14.43
CA ALA A 160 3.83 7.88 -13.10
C ALA A 160 2.55 7.10 -12.73
N GLN A 161 1.68 6.80 -13.69
CA GLN A 161 0.43 6.07 -13.49
C GLN A 161 0.44 4.77 -14.27
N THR A 162 -0.14 3.71 -13.71
CA THR A 162 -0.45 2.45 -14.39
C THR A 162 -1.87 1.99 -14.08
N GLY A 163 -2.45 1.15 -14.94
CA GLY A 163 -3.86 0.83 -14.90
C GLY A 163 -4.68 1.83 -15.70
N ASP A 164 -5.98 1.91 -15.46
CA ASP A 164 -6.89 2.79 -16.20
C ASP A 164 -7.65 3.75 -15.26
N ALA A 165 -7.06 4.90 -14.96
CA ALA A 165 -7.70 5.94 -14.15
C ALA A 165 -8.90 6.60 -14.86
N THR A 166 -9.02 6.48 -16.19
CA THR A 166 -10.15 7.05 -16.93
C THR A 166 -11.48 6.38 -16.59
N LYS A 167 -11.43 5.19 -15.99
CA LYS A 167 -12.59 4.42 -15.52
C LYS A 167 -12.96 4.68 -14.06
N ALA A 168 -12.16 5.48 -13.37
CA ALA A 168 -12.40 5.79 -11.98
C ALA A 168 -13.65 6.61 -11.75
N SER A 169 -14.32 6.38 -10.62
CA SER A 169 -15.45 7.19 -10.17
C SER A 169 -15.58 7.21 -8.66
N ALA A 170 -16.09 8.30 -8.09
CA ALA A 170 -16.37 8.41 -6.68
C ALA A 170 -17.37 7.33 -6.18
N GLU A 171 -18.26 6.85 -7.05
CA GLU A 171 -19.20 5.78 -6.74
C GLU A 171 -18.48 4.44 -6.51
N LYS A 172 -17.50 4.11 -7.36
CA LYS A 172 -16.64 2.93 -7.15
C LYS A 172 -15.81 3.05 -5.87
N GLY A 173 -15.27 4.25 -5.60
CA GLY A 173 -14.46 4.52 -4.41
C GLY A 173 -15.24 4.44 -3.09
N LYS A 174 -16.56 4.59 -3.14
CA LYS A 174 -17.44 4.48 -1.97
C LYS A 174 -17.72 3.03 -1.56
N LYS A 175 -17.64 2.08 -2.47
CA LYS A 175 -17.90 0.66 -2.20
C LYS A 175 -16.83 0.06 -1.29
#